data_98d8f7f1760b7ddcb2d7c051cfc79b21
#
_entry.id   98d8f7f1760b7ddcb2d7c051cfc79b21
#
_cell.length_a   1.000
_cell.length_b   1.000
_cell.length_c   1.000
_cell.angle_alpha   90.00
_cell.angle_beta   90.00
_cell.angle_gamma   90.00
#
_symmetry.space_group_name_H-M   'P 1'
#
loop_
_entity.id
_entity.type
_entity.pdbx_description
1 polymer ?
#
loop_
_entity_poly.entity_id
_entity_poly.type
_entity_poly.pdbx_seq_one_letter_code
_entity_poly.pdbx_strand_id
1 'polypeptide(L)'
;MTRYLLAHDLGTSGNKATLFSAEGALIQSVVYPYDTHYFNGTWVEQDAQDWWKAVCESTRELLKKTEIQADAIEAVSFSGQMM
;
A
#
# COMPACT_ATOMS: atom_id res chain seq x y z
N MET A 1 6.92 -17.04 17.29
CA MET A 1 5.96 -16.62 16.24
C MET A 1 6.55 -15.44 15.47
N THR A 2 6.59 -15.57 14.14
CA THR A 2 7.15 -14.53 13.30
C THR A 2 6.16 -13.36 13.16
N ARG A 3 6.66 -12.14 13.29
CA ARG A 3 5.87 -10.93 13.16
C ARG A 3 6.32 -10.12 11.96
N TYR A 4 5.41 -9.38 11.39
CA TYR A 4 5.65 -8.61 10.17
C TYR A 4 5.15 -7.18 10.31
N LEU A 5 5.73 -6.32 9.49
CA LEU A 5 5.34 -4.91 9.40
C LEU A 5 4.92 -4.63 7.97
N LEU A 6 3.83 -3.89 7.82
CA LEU A 6 3.29 -3.56 6.50
C LEU A 6 3.38 -2.05 6.30
N ALA A 7 3.99 -1.63 5.19
CA ALA A 7 4.13 -0.22 4.85
C ALA A 7 3.43 0.06 3.54
N HIS A 8 2.61 1.11 3.51
CA HIS A 8 1.97 1.61 2.30
C HIS A 8 2.55 2.95 1.93
N ASP A 9 2.96 3.08 0.68
CA ASP A 9 3.44 4.35 0.12
C ASP A 9 2.46 4.79 -0.96
N LEU A 10 1.66 5.80 -0.64
CA LEU A 10 0.61 6.30 -1.52
C LEU A 10 1.19 7.38 -2.42
N GLY A 11 1.54 7.00 -3.64
CA GLY A 11 2.08 7.92 -4.62
C GLY A 11 1.01 8.51 -5.53
N THR A 12 1.45 9.24 -6.54
CA THR A 12 0.54 9.89 -7.49
C THR A 12 -0.14 8.91 -8.43
N SER A 13 0.51 7.79 -8.73
CA SER A 13 0.01 6.83 -9.72
C SER A 13 -0.35 5.46 -9.15
N GLY A 14 -0.13 5.26 -7.86
CA GLY A 14 -0.46 3.99 -7.24
C GLY A 14 0.02 3.88 -5.82
N ASN A 15 -0.35 2.78 -5.18
CA ASN A 15 0.10 2.47 -3.83
C ASN A 15 1.11 1.32 -3.89
N LYS A 16 2.27 1.53 -3.30
CA LYS A 16 3.26 0.47 -3.14
C LYS A 16 3.15 -0.07 -1.71
N ALA A 17 2.78 -1.33 -1.61
CA ALA A 17 2.68 -2.01 -0.33
C ALA A 17 3.90 -2.91 -0.15
N THR A 18 4.60 -2.77 0.96
CA THR A 18 5.81 -3.53 1.24
C THR A 18 5.69 -4.22 2.58
N LEU A 19 6.04 -5.50 2.59
CA LEU A 19 6.00 -6.31 3.80
C LEU A 19 7.43 -6.53 4.28
N PHE A 20 7.67 -6.23 5.55
CA PHE A 20 8.96 -6.42 6.20
C PHE A 20 8.80 -7.40 7.35
N SER A 21 9.88 -8.14 7.64
CA SER A 21 9.93 -8.87 8.90
C SER A 21 10.13 -7.88 10.05
N ALA A 22 9.85 -8.33 11.28
CA ALA A 22 10.04 -7.48 12.46
C ALA A 22 11.50 -7.06 12.63
N GLU A 23 12.43 -7.81 12.06
CA GLU A 23 13.86 -7.48 12.07
C GLU A 23 14.27 -6.49 10.99
N GLY A 24 13.33 -6.10 10.13
CA GLY A 24 13.58 -5.10 9.10
C GLY A 24 13.95 -5.65 7.73
N ALA A 25 13.89 -6.97 7.55
CA ALA A 25 14.19 -7.56 6.24
C ALA A 25 12.99 -7.41 5.31
N LEU A 26 13.22 -6.99 4.07
CA LEU A 26 12.18 -6.88 3.07
C LEU A 26 11.77 -8.28 2.63
N ILE A 27 10.47 -8.56 2.71
CA ILE A 27 9.91 -9.86 2.31
C ILE A 27 9.35 -9.81 0.91
N GLN A 28 8.45 -8.84 0.63
CA GLN A 28 7.78 -8.74 -0.66
C GLN A 28 7.17 -7.36 -0.80
N SER A 29 7.00 -6.90 -2.03
CA SER A 29 6.25 -5.67 -2.29
C SER A 29 5.37 -5.86 -3.52
N VAL A 30 4.26 -5.12 -3.56
CA VAL A 30 3.37 -5.06 -4.72
C VAL A 30 2.96 -3.62 -4.94
N VAL A 31 2.65 -3.29 -6.20
CA VAL A 31 2.14 -1.97 -6.56
C VAL A 31 0.73 -2.14 -7.10
N TYR A 32 -0.19 -1.36 -6.58
CA TYR A 32 -1.56 -1.32 -7.08
C TYR A 32 -1.81 0.06 -7.66
N PRO A 33 -2.02 0.16 -8.98
CA PRO A 33 -2.19 1.46 -9.63
C PRO A 33 -3.58 2.03 -9.39
N TYR A 34 -3.68 3.34 -9.45
CA TYR A 34 -4.97 4.04 -9.46
C TYR A 34 -4.86 5.28 -10.35
N ASP A 35 -6.00 5.77 -10.78
CA ASP A 35 -6.05 6.89 -11.69
C ASP A 35 -5.92 8.22 -10.95
N THR A 36 -5.27 9.16 -11.60
CA THR A 36 -5.20 10.55 -11.16
C THR A 36 -6.05 11.37 -12.11
N HIS A 37 -6.97 12.13 -11.57
CA HIS A 37 -7.90 12.93 -12.37
C HIS A 37 -7.37 14.34 -12.53
N TYR A 38 -7.38 14.84 -13.77
CA TYR A 38 -6.92 16.18 -14.10
C TYR A 38 -8.10 17.02 -14.53
N PHE A 39 -8.21 18.20 -13.93
CA PHE A 39 -9.30 19.14 -14.24
C PHE A 39 -8.70 20.44 -14.76
N ASN A 40 -9.27 20.96 -15.85
CA ASN A 40 -8.89 22.23 -16.44
C ASN A 40 -7.40 22.35 -16.75
N GLY A 41 -6.75 21.21 -16.98
CA GLY A 41 -5.34 21.17 -17.34
C GLY A 41 -4.36 21.58 -16.24
N THR A 42 -4.86 22.10 -15.12
CA THR A 42 -4.00 22.58 -14.04
C THR A 42 -4.29 21.92 -12.70
N TRP A 43 -5.44 21.27 -12.56
CA TRP A 43 -5.85 20.64 -11.31
C TRP A 43 -5.64 19.14 -11.38
N VAL A 44 -5.17 18.58 -10.26
CA VAL A 44 -5.01 17.15 -10.11
C VAL A 44 -5.87 16.74 -8.91
N GLU A 45 -6.73 15.76 -9.12
CA GLU A 45 -7.59 15.26 -8.06
C GLU A 45 -7.54 13.74 -8.03
N GLN A 46 -7.49 13.19 -6.82
CA GLN A 46 -7.53 11.75 -6.59
C GLN A 46 -8.66 11.43 -5.65
N ASP A 47 -9.38 10.35 -5.96
CA ASP A 47 -10.50 9.89 -5.14
C ASP A 47 -9.95 9.10 -3.95
N ALA A 48 -10.38 9.49 -2.75
CA ALA A 48 -9.96 8.80 -1.52
C ALA A 48 -10.40 7.33 -1.52
N GLN A 49 -11.51 7.01 -2.18
CA GLN A 49 -11.95 5.62 -2.29
C GLN A 49 -11.00 4.80 -3.15
N ASP A 50 -10.40 5.41 -4.18
CA ASP A 50 -9.40 4.73 -4.99
C ASP A 50 -8.15 4.43 -4.15
N TRP A 51 -7.75 5.35 -3.29
CA TRP A 51 -6.63 5.11 -2.38
C TRP A 51 -6.93 3.96 -1.42
N TRP A 52 -8.13 3.96 -0.84
CA TRP A 52 -8.53 2.92 0.09
C TRP A 52 -8.61 1.56 -0.60
N LYS A 53 -9.16 1.53 -1.80
CA LYS A 53 -9.20 0.30 -2.60
C LYS A 53 -7.79 -0.20 -2.88
N ALA A 54 -6.88 0.69 -3.24
CA ALA A 54 -5.49 0.32 -3.51
C ALA A 54 -4.83 -0.26 -2.27
N VAL A 55 -5.07 0.33 -1.10
CA VAL A 55 -4.54 -0.19 0.17
C VAL A 55 -5.07 -1.60 0.43
N CYS A 56 -6.38 -1.80 0.30
CA CYS A 56 -6.99 -3.10 0.58
C CYS A 56 -6.52 -4.17 -0.41
N GLU A 57 -6.51 -3.84 -1.70
CA GLU A 57 -6.14 -4.83 -2.72
C GLU A 57 -4.66 -5.17 -2.70
N SER A 58 -3.79 -4.19 -2.48
CA SER A 58 -2.36 -4.45 -2.38
C SER A 58 -2.04 -5.29 -1.14
N THR A 59 -2.72 -5.03 -0.03
CA THR A 59 -2.56 -5.85 1.19
C THR A 59 -2.99 -7.28 0.92
N ARG A 60 -4.16 -7.46 0.29
CA ARG A 60 -4.67 -8.79 -0.03
C ARG A 60 -3.70 -9.55 -0.93
N GLU A 61 -3.17 -8.88 -1.94
CA GLU A 61 -2.23 -9.50 -2.87
C GLU A 61 -0.92 -9.89 -2.17
N LEU A 62 -0.40 -9.03 -1.28
CA LEU A 62 0.80 -9.34 -0.52
C LEU A 62 0.60 -10.59 0.35
N LEU A 63 -0.51 -10.67 1.06
CA LEU A 63 -0.79 -11.81 1.93
C LEU A 63 -0.96 -13.09 1.12
N LYS A 64 -1.58 -12.99 -0.04
CA LYS A 64 -1.76 -14.14 -0.93
C LYS A 64 -0.42 -14.63 -1.47
N LYS A 65 0.44 -13.71 -1.93
CA LYS A 65 1.75 -14.09 -2.49
C LYS A 65 2.69 -14.67 -1.45
N THR A 66 2.65 -14.17 -0.24
CA THR A 66 3.55 -14.59 0.83
C THR A 66 2.98 -15.72 1.68
N GLU A 67 1.69 -15.97 1.57
CA GLU A 67 0.95 -16.95 2.40
C GLU A 67 1.03 -16.61 3.89
N ILE A 68 1.24 -15.33 4.21
CA ILE A 68 1.30 -14.85 5.58
C ILE A 68 -0.11 -14.49 6.04
N GLN A 69 -0.43 -14.88 7.28
CA GLN A 69 -1.73 -14.59 7.86
C GLN A 69 -1.80 -13.13 8.31
N ALA A 70 -2.98 -12.54 8.16
CA ALA A 70 -3.18 -11.13 8.52
C ALA A 70 -2.88 -10.86 9.99
N ASP A 71 -3.16 -11.81 10.87
CA ASP A 71 -2.92 -11.63 12.30
C ASP A 71 -1.43 -11.66 12.67
N ALA A 72 -0.56 -12.02 11.73
CA ALA A 72 0.89 -11.94 11.95
C ALA A 72 1.44 -10.54 11.70
N ILE A 73 0.64 -9.62 11.14
CA ILE A 73 1.05 -8.25 10.92
C ILE A 73 0.87 -7.46 12.20
N GLU A 74 2.01 -6.99 12.74
CA GLU A 74 2.03 -6.30 14.03
C GLU A 74 1.69 -4.83 13.92
N ALA A 75 2.11 -4.19 12.82
CA ALA A 75 1.88 -2.76 12.62
C ALA A 75 1.75 -2.44 11.14
N VAL A 76 0.98 -1.39 10.85
CA VAL A 76 0.81 -0.88 9.50
C VAL A 76 1.15 0.60 9.52
N SER A 77 1.97 1.04 8.57
CA SER A 77 2.31 2.45 8.44
C SER A 77 1.93 2.95 7.06
N PHE A 78 1.70 4.25 6.99
CA PHE A 78 1.34 4.91 5.74
C PHE A 78 2.25 6.11 5.52
N SER A 79 2.71 6.27 4.29
CA SER A 79 3.34 7.50 3.84
C SER A 79 2.72 7.87 2.51
N GLY A 80 2.82 9.12 2.12
CA GLY A 80 2.25 9.52 0.85
C GLY A 80 2.34 11.00 0.63
N GLN A 81 1.93 11.39 -0.57
CA GLN A 81 1.85 12.80 -0.90
C GLN A 81 0.65 13.42 -0.22
N MET A 82 0.93 14.39 0.61
CA MET A 82 -0.11 15.22 1.23
C MET A 82 -0.30 16.43 0.34
N MET A 83 -1.47 16.56 -0.17
CA MET A 83 -1.80 17.72 -1.01
C MET A 83 -2.74 18.66 -0.32
#